data_4448f1eff20cab07faa7ca0ef7b1ac56
#
_entry.id   4448f1eff20cab07faa7ca0ef7b1ac56
#
_cell.length_a   1.000
_cell.length_b   1.000
_cell.length_c   1.000
_cell.angle_alpha   90.00
_cell.angle_beta   90.00
_cell.angle_gamma   90.00
#
_symmetry.space_group_name_H-M   'P 1'
#
loop_
_entity.id
_entity.type
_entity.pdbx_description
1 polymer ?
#
loop_
_entity_poly.entity_id
_entity_poly.type
_entity_poly.pdbx_seq_one_letter_code
_entity_poly.pdbx_strand_id
1 'polypeptide(L)'
;LVLDGFGIGRHDASNPIFVAAPPNLTAIRARYRAGALQASGIAVGLPWDEEGNSEVGHLTMGAGKVLYQHYPKITLAVRDGTFFKNPTLAAAFAHAKKTGGSVNLAGLLTAGNVHASLEHLEALIAAAKEHGIADVNLFLFTDGKDSPPKSAPALIEKVRGFIARYGLGAIAGISGRFYALDRDEHWDRTEKTYRMLTGSAPLADDIGARIESYYARGLGDEYIEPFSVGQRARAVKDGDALIFFDFREDSVRQIAGSFILPAFDRFPRTAFTNLFVATMTRYREDFEVPVLFEADRTDAPLGKVLADAGAVQLRIAETEKYAHVTYFFNGYRDQPFAGEYRVLVPSKRVASADLAPEMMAREIGSRVAESVADRTFSFILANIANADLVAHTGNFDAAVKAVAVIDEVVGTIAHACAAADTALIITGDHGNVEVMIDPLTGRPETSHDISPVPLYLVGAGFENAKTIAQADAVESEVTGILSDIAPTILEIMGLPKPAEMTGESLVRRLR
;
A
#
# COMPACT_ATOMS: atom_id res chain seq x y z
N LEU A 1 3.52 4.65 22.10
CA LEU A 1 2.10 4.96 22.14
C LEU A 1 1.70 5.49 20.76
N VAL A 2 0.79 4.81 20.10
CA VAL A 2 0.21 5.23 18.82
C VAL A 2 -1.17 5.83 19.10
N LEU A 3 -1.38 7.07 18.67
CA LEU A 3 -2.66 7.75 18.63
C LEU A 3 -3.22 7.56 17.21
N ASP A 4 -4.07 6.55 17.03
CA ASP A 4 -4.56 6.13 15.72
C ASP A 4 -5.40 7.24 15.06
N GLY A 5 -5.10 7.57 13.80
CA GLY A 5 -5.77 8.64 13.06
C GLY A 5 -5.55 10.05 13.62
N PHE A 6 -4.41 10.31 14.28
CA PHE A 6 -4.13 11.59 14.91
C PHE A 6 -3.04 12.34 14.13
N GLY A 7 -3.45 13.24 13.24
CA GLY A 7 -2.58 14.06 12.42
C GLY A 7 -2.32 15.46 12.99
N ILE A 8 -1.47 16.21 12.31
CA ILE A 8 -1.19 17.62 12.57
C ILE A 8 -2.00 18.46 11.58
N GLY A 9 -3.05 19.10 12.05
CA GLY A 9 -3.97 19.87 11.24
C GLY A 9 -3.90 21.38 11.44
N ARG A 10 -4.87 22.09 10.93
CA ARG A 10 -4.99 23.56 11.04
C ARG A 10 -5.30 23.99 12.48
N HIS A 11 -4.82 25.18 12.83
CA HIS A 11 -5.12 25.81 14.13
C HIS A 11 -6.40 26.66 14.01
N ASP A 12 -7.54 26.03 13.72
CA ASP A 12 -8.84 26.69 13.62
C ASP A 12 -10.01 25.78 14.09
N ALA A 13 -11.21 26.31 14.06
CA ALA A 13 -12.42 25.64 14.54
C ALA A 13 -12.88 24.46 13.66
N SER A 14 -12.23 24.16 12.55
CA SER A 14 -12.51 22.98 11.71
C SER A 14 -11.79 21.72 12.20
N ASN A 15 -10.80 21.88 13.11
CA ASN A 15 -9.98 20.82 13.64
C ASN A 15 -10.41 20.45 15.07
N PRO A 16 -10.96 19.24 15.34
CA PRO A 16 -11.32 18.77 16.67
C PRO A 16 -10.19 18.82 17.69
N ILE A 17 -8.92 18.59 17.26
CA ILE A 17 -7.77 18.66 18.16
C ILE A 17 -7.57 20.08 18.68
N PHE A 18 -7.67 21.07 17.77
CA PHE A 18 -7.56 22.48 18.15
C PHE A 18 -8.71 22.90 19.08
N VAL A 19 -9.92 22.48 18.79
CA VAL A 19 -11.12 22.81 19.60
C VAL A 19 -11.07 22.14 20.98
N ALA A 20 -10.59 20.91 21.08
CA ALA A 20 -10.43 20.19 22.35
C ALA A 20 -9.33 20.81 23.24
N ALA A 21 -8.39 21.54 22.65
CA ALA A 21 -7.27 22.21 23.34
C ALA A 21 -6.58 21.30 24.37
N PRO A 22 -6.00 20.13 23.98
CA PRO A 22 -5.53 19.08 24.87
C PRO A 22 -4.36 19.55 25.74
N PRO A 23 -4.52 19.71 27.09
CA PRO A 23 -3.52 20.34 27.94
C PRO A 23 -2.26 19.48 28.12
N ASN A 24 -2.38 18.14 28.23
CA ASN A 24 -1.24 17.26 28.43
C ASN A 24 -0.36 17.18 27.17
N LEU A 25 -0.98 16.99 25.99
CA LEU A 25 -0.26 17.03 24.72
C LEU A 25 0.39 18.39 24.48
N THR A 26 -0.31 19.48 24.81
CA THR A 26 0.24 20.85 24.73
C THR A 26 1.47 21.04 25.64
N ALA A 27 1.42 20.53 26.86
CA ALA A 27 2.55 20.56 27.78
C ALA A 27 3.73 19.70 27.28
N ILE A 28 3.45 18.50 26.72
CA ILE A 28 4.45 17.60 26.19
C ILE A 28 5.19 18.24 25.02
N ARG A 29 4.47 18.74 24.02
CA ARG A 29 5.09 19.38 22.83
C ARG A 29 5.89 20.63 23.15
N ALA A 30 5.54 21.35 24.21
CA ALA A 30 6.27 22.52 24.68
C ALA A 30 7.50 22.18 25.53
N ARG A 31 7.53 21.01 26.16
CA ARG A 31 8.60 20.63 27.10
C ARG A 31 9.63 19.68 26.50
N TYR A 32 9.25 18.79 25.60
CA TYR A 32 10.06 17.69 25.12
C TYR A 32 10.41 17.82 23.63
N ARG A 33 11.33 17.00 23.15
CA ARG A 33 11.68 16.95 21.74
C ARG A 33 10.46 16.54 20.92
N ALA A 34 10.19 17.32 19.88
CA ALA A 34 9.03 17.18 19.02
C ALA A 34 9.43 17.24 17.54
N GLY A 35 8.57 16.74 16.69
CA GLY A 35 8.67 16.80 15.24
C GLY A 35 7.39 16.27 14.58
N ALA A 36 7.39 16.28 13.25
CA ALA A 36 6.34 15.74 12.42
C ALA A 36 6.88 14.64 11.51
N LEU A 37 6.08 13.59 11.29
CA LEU A 37 6.42 12.50 10.38
C LEU A 37 5.44 12.47 9.21
N GLN A 38 5.95 12.26 7.99
CA GLN A 38 5.08 11.95 6.86
C GLN A 38 4.53 10.53 7.03
N ALA A 39 3.20 10.42 6.97
CA ALA A 39 2.47 9.18 7.23
C ALA A 39 1.53 8.78 6.07
N SER A 40 1.76 9.33 4.85
CA SER A 40 0.93 9.09 3.67
C SER A 40 1.77 8.93 2.40
N GLY A 41 1.15 8.49 1.33
CA GLY A 41 1.76 8.37 0.03
C GLY A 41 3.03 7.53 0.01
N ILE A 42 4.00 7.97 -0.77
CA ILE A 42 5.24 7.24 -1.01
C ILE A 42 6.09 7.01 0.27
N ALA A 43 5.91 7.85 1.28
CA ALA A 43 6.62 7.72 2.55
C ALA A 43 6.20 6.49 3.37
N VAL A 44 5.06 5.90 3.05
CA VAL A 44 4.56 4.67 3.67
C VAL A 44 4.33 3.54 2.64
N GLY A 45 4.82 3.73 1.41
CA GLY A 45 4.76 2.72 0.36
C GLY A 45 3.48 2.70 -0.49
N LEU A 46 2.64 3.72 -0.33
CA LEU A 46 1.41 3.95 -1.10
C LEU A 46 1.68 4.83 -2.33
N PRO A 47 0.75 4.92 -3.30
CA PRO A 47 0.77 5.94 -4.34
C PRO A 47 0.94 7.37 -3.78
N TRP A 48 1.47 8.30 -4.61
CA TRP A 48 1.92 9.63 -4.13
C TRP A 48 0.85 10.46 -3.42
N ASP A 49 -0.40 10.40 -3.89
CA ASP A 49 -1.50 11.23 -3.40
C ASP A 49 -2.51 10.40 -2.55
N GLU A 50 -2.10 9.21 -2.09
CA GLU A 50 -2.97 8.32 -1.31
C GLU A 50 -2.75 8.57 0.19
N GLU A 51 -3.84 8.71 0.92
CA GLU A 51 -3.84 8.87 2.36
C GLU A 51 -3.25 7.63 3.04
N GLY A 52 -2.61 7.83 4.19
CA GLY A 52 -2.16 6.74 5.04
C GLY A 52 -3.33 5.94 5.61
N ASN A 53 -3.04 4.76 6.14
CA ASN A 53 -3.99 3.95 6.88
C ASN A 53 -3.30 3.15 7.98
N SER A 54 -4.06 2.60 8.91
CA SER A 54 -3.50 1.91 10.08
C SER A 54 -2.66 0.70 9.72
N GLU A 55 -2.98 -0.03 8.64
CA GLU A 55 -2.22 -1.20 8.20
C GLU A 55 -0.81 -0.81 7.77
N VAL A 56 -0.69 0.09 6.79
CA VAL A 56 0.63 0.51 6.28
C VAL A 56 1.40 1.35 7.30
N GLY A 57 0.71 2.15 8.14
CA GLY A 57 1.34 2.93 9.19
C GLY A 57 2.05 2.04 10.22
N HIS A 58 1.33 1.07 10.79
CA HIS A 58 1.91 0.13 11.76
C HIS A 58 2.95 -0.79 11.13
N LEU A 59 2.73 -1.24 9.89
CA LEU A 59 3.69 -2.04 9.14
C LEU A 59 5.01 -1.28 8.94
N THR A 60 4.94 -0.03 8.49
CA THR A 60 6.12 0.81 8.23
C THR A 60 6.88 1.10 9.53
N MET A 61 6.17 1.43 10.61
CA MET A 61 6.78 1.63 11.94
C MET A 61 7.49 0.37 12.43
N GLY A 62 6.86 -0.79 12.31
CA GLY A 62 7.42 -2.07 12.78
C GLY A 62 8.56 -2.59 11.91
N ALA A 63 8.49 -2.40 10.60
CA ALA A 63 9.52 -2.83 9.65
C ALA A 63 10.79 -1.98 9.71
N GLY A 64 10.70 -0.72 10.15
CA GLY A 64 11.82 0.22 10.10
C GLY A 64 12.32 0.54 8.69
N LYS A 65 11.50 0.27 7.69
CA LYS A 65 11.69 0.57 6.28
C LYS A 65 10.34 0.72 5.57
N VAL A 66 10.32 1.44 4.46
CA VAL A 66 9.13 1.53 3.62
C VAL A 66 8.96 0.23 2.83
N LEU A 67 7.80 -0.40 2.95
CA LEU A 67 7.41 -1.56 2.17
C LEU A 67 6.44 -1.09 1.08
N TYR A 68 6.95 -0.94 -0.13
CA TYR A 68 6.18 -0.39 -1.23
C TYR A 68 5.12 -1.36 -1.73
N GLN A 69 3.90 -0.88 -1.94
CA GLN A 69 2.92 -1.56 -2.78
C GLN A 69 3.45 -1.69 -4.21
N HIS A 70 2.90 -2.63 -4.98
CA HIS A 70 3.43 -2.95 -6.31
C HIS A 70 3.46 -1.75 -7.26
N TYR A 71 2.38 -0.94 -7.29
CA TYR A 71 2.33 0.22 -8.20
C TYR A 71 3.47 1.22 -7.96
N PRO A 72 3.66 1.79 -6.76
CA PRO A 72 4.77 2.70 -6.51
C PRO A 72 6.14 2.03 -6.65
N LYS A 73 6.29 0.76 -6.26
CA LYS A 73 7.54 0.01 -6.40
C LYS A 73 7.99 -0.08 -7.86
N ILE A 74 7.09 -0.49 -8.75
CA ILE A 74 7.39 -0.62 -10.18
C ILE A 74 7.63 0.75 -10.80
N THR A 75 6.81 1.76 -10.46
CA THR A 75 6.97 3.13 -10.96
C THR A 75 8.31 3.74 -10.54
N LEU A 76 8.74 3.53 -9.30
CA LEU A 76 10.07 3.97 -8.84
C LEU A 76 11.18 3.27 -9.62
N ALA A 77 11.07 1.95 -9.85
CA ALA A 77 12.03 1.20 -10.64
C ALA A 77 12.11 1.68 -12.10
N VAL A 78 10.99 2.11 -12.68
CA VAL A 78 10.97 2.75 -14.02
C VAL A 78 11.72 4.08 -13.99
N ARG A 79 11.45 4.92 -12.97
CA ARG A 79 12.06 6.27 -12.85
C ARG A 79 13.54 6.25 -12.55
N ASP A 80 14.03 5.32 -11.73
CA ASP A 80 15.45 5.18 -11.40
C ASP A 80 16.23 4.31 -12.42
N GLY A 81 15.53 3.71 -13.38
CA GLY A 81 16.11 2.90 -14.44
C GLY A 81 16.44 1.45 -14.07
N THR A 82 16.16 1.01 -12.84
CA THR A 82 16.38 -0.38 -12.41
C THR A 82 15.41 -1.36 -13.08
N PHE A 83 14.23 -0.90 -13.49
CA PHE A 83 13.27 -1.66 -14.29
C PHE A 83 13.89 -2.25 -15.54
N PHE A 84 14.69 -1.48 -16.28
CA PHE A 84 15.34 -1.88 -17.54
C PHE A 84 16.47 -2.92 -17.34
N LYS A 85 16.91 -3.09 -16.10
CA LYS A 85 17.92 -4.08 -15.69
C LYS A 85 17.29 -5.30 -14.99
N ASN A 86 15.96 -5.40 -14.98
CA ASN A 86 15.27 -6.49 -14.31
C ASN A 86 15.67 -7.85 -14.90
N PRO A 87 16.15 -8.81 -14.07
CA PRO A 87 16.69 -10.07 -14.56
C PRO A 87 15.64 -10.95 -15.25
N THR A 88 14.37 -10.89 -14.81
CA THR A 88 13.28 -11.66 -15.42
C THR A 88 12.92 -11.10 -16.80
N LEU A 89 12.93 -9.78 -16.97
CA LEU A 89 12.77 -9.15 -18.30
C LEU A 89 13.93 -9.55 -19.23
N ALA A 90 15.15 -9.46 -18.74
CA ALA A 90 16.33 -9.86 -19.52
C ALA A 90 16.25 -11.32 -19.95
N ALA A 91 15.79 -12.23 -19.08
CA ALA A 91 15.61 -13.65 -19.39
C ALA A 91 14.52 -13.87 -20.43
N ALA A 92 13.36 -13.19 -20.32
CA ALA A 92 12.27 -13.26 -21.29
C ALA A 92 12.74 -12.80 -22.70
N PHE A 93 13.45 -11.68 -22.76
CA PHE A 93 13.97 -11.13 -24.01
C PHE A 93 15.08 -12.01 -24.61
N ALA A 94 15.96 -12.56 -23.77
CA ALA A 94 16.99 -13.50 -24.22
C ALA A 94 16.36 -14.77 -24.79
N HIS A 95 15.29 -15.30 -24.18
CA HIS A 95 14.55 -16.44 -24.68
C HIS A 95 13.98 -16.16 -26.08
N ALA A 96 13.19 -15.07 -26.25
CA ALA A 96 12.60 -14.70 -27.54
C ALA A 96 13.66 -14.51 -28.63
N LYS A 97 14.80 -13.87 -28.32
CA LYS A 97 15.91 -13.70 -29.27
C LYS A 97 16.55 -15.02 -29.67
N LYS A 98 16.81 -15.92 -28.71
CA LYS A 98 17.41 -17.22 -28.95
C LYS A 98 16.55 -18.11 -29.84
N THR A 99 15.23 -18.04 -29.67
CA THR A 99 14.27 -18.88 -30.41
C THR A 99 13.80 -18.23 -31.72
N GLY A 100 14.05 -16.94 -31.94
CA GLY A 100 13.46 -16.15 -33.02
C GLY A 100 11.96 -15.89 -32.81
N GLY A 101 11.48 -16.00 -31.56
CA GLY A 101 10.09 -15.74 -31.18
C GLY A 101 9.78 -14.26 -30.92
N SER A 102 8.52 -13.99 -30.67
CA SER A 102 8.02 -12.66 -30.32
C SER A 102 7.93 -12.47 -28.81
N VAL A 103 7.86 -11.23 -28.35
CA VAL A 103 7.47 -10.87 -27.00
C VAL A 103 6.00 -10.48 -26.99
N ASN A 104 5.20 -11.16 -26.18
CA ASN A 104 3.78 -10.92 -26.04
C ASN A 104 3.51 -10.27 -24.68
N LEU A 105 2.89 -9.07 -24.66
CA LEU A 105 2.51 -8.35 -23.46
C LEU A 105 0.99 -8.41 -23.30
N ALA A 106 0.50 -8.97 -22.21
CA ALA A 106 -0.92 -9.14 -21.95
C ALA A 106 -1.32 -8.51 -20.61
N GLY A 107 -2.36 -7.67 -20.59
CA GLY A 107 -2.83 -7.04 -19.36
C GLY A 107 -3.84 -5.91 -19.59
N LEU A 108 -4.29 -5.33 -18.47
CA LEU A 108 -5.34 -4.31 -18.46
C LEU A 108 -4.86 -2.97 -19.02
N LEU A 109 -5.61 -2.43 -19.95
CA LEU A 109 -5.46 -1.08 -20.50
C LEU A 109 -6.32 -0.12 -19.68
N THR A 110 -5.72 0.58 -18.73
CA THR A 110 -6.42 1.44 -17.77
C THR A 110 -5.68 2.74 -17.50
N ALA A 111 -6.40 3.76 -17.05
CA ALA A 111 -5.84 4.99 -16.50
C ALA A 111 -5.89 5.02 -14.96
N GLY A 112 -6.55 4.03 -14.33
CA GLY A 112 -6.85 4.04 -12.89
C GLY A 112 -5.74 3.51 -11.97
N ASN A 113 -4.66 2.93 -12.50
CA ASN A 113 -3.52 2.41 -11.73
C ASN A 113 -3.89 1.45 -10.57
N VAL A 114 -5.03 0.75 -10.67
CA VAL A 114 -5.47 -0.23 -9.65
C VAL A 114 -4.96 -1.63 -9.95
N HIS A 115 -5.00 -2.06 -11.21
CA HIS A 115 -4.60 -3.40 -11.66
C HIS A 115 -3.33 -3.38 -12.51
N ALA A 116 -3.20 -2.36 -13.37
CA ALA A 116 -2.08 -2.15 -14.28
C ALA A 116 -1.84 -0.65 -14.47
N SER A 117 -0.76 -0.27 -15.17
CA SER A 117 -0.45 1.12 -15.47
C SER A 117 0.03 1.29 -16.92
N LEU A 118 -0.42 2.37 -17.57
CA LEU A 118 0.08 2.76 -18.88
C LEU A 118 1.57 3.07 -18.86
N GLU A 119 2.09 3.67 -17.79
CA GLU A 119 3.51 3.96 -17.60
C GLU A 119 4.34 2.66 -17.60
N HIS A 120 3.83 1.61 -16.93
CA HIS A 120 4.51 0.31 -16.92
C HIS A 120 4.47 -0.39 -18.27
N LEU A 121 3.35 -0.29 -19.02
CA LEU A 121 3.26 -0.82 -20.39
C LEU A 121 4.23 -0.08 -21.32
N GLU A 122 4.31 1.25 -21.24
CA GLU A 122 5.29 2.03 -22.01
C GLU A 122 6.73 1.59 -21.67
N ALA A 123 7.04 1.42 -20.39
CA ALA A 123 8.36 0.96 -19.95
C ALA A 123 8.71 -0.44 -20.48
N LEU A 124 7.73 -1.37 -20.54
CA LEU A 124 7.94 -2.70 -21.14
C LEU A 124 8.28 -2.62 -22.64
N ILE A 125 7.60 -1.75 -23.40
CA ILE A 125 7.89 -1.52 -24.83
C ILE A 125 9.28 -0.89 -24.99
N ALA A 126 9.61 0.10 -24.16
CA ALA A 126 10.93 0.74 -24.14
C ALA A 126 12.05 -0.28 -23.83
N ALA A 127 11.86 -1.10 -22.80
CA ALA A 127 12.80 -2.15 -22.43
C ALA A 127 13.00 -3.17 -23.55
N ALA A 128 11.93 -3.61 -24.22
CA ALA A 128 12.01 -4.50 -25.37
C ALA A 128 12.83 -3.87 -26.51
N LYS A 129 12.66 -2.56 -26.76
CA LYS A 129 13.45 -1.80 -27.73
C LYS A 129 14.93 -1.74 -27.37
N GLU A 130 15.26 -1.39 -26.13
CA GLU A 130 16.63 -1.32 -25.65
C GLU A 130 17.35 -2.67 -25.75
N HIS A 131 16.62 -3.75 -25.47
CA HIS A 131 17.12 -5.11 -25.62
C HIS A 131 17.13 -5.62 -27.07
N GLY A 132 16.75 -4.81 -28.05
CA GLY A 132 16.80 -5.17 -29.48
C GLY A 132 15.83 -6.29 -29.86
N ILE A 133 14.64 -6.33 -29.26
CA ILE A 133 13.53 -7.21 -29.64
C ILE A 133 12.98 -6.73 -30.98
N ALA A 134 12.74 -7.66 -31.89
CA ALA A 134 12.25 -7.35 -33.24
C ALA A 134 10.72 -7.28 -33.34
N ASP A 135 10.01 -8.09 -32.56
CA ASP A 135 8.54 -8.19 -32.63
C ASP A 135 7.92 -8.23 -31.25
N VAL A 136 6.99 -7.30 -31.00
CA VAL A 136 6.23 -7.20 -29.74
C VAL A 136 4.72 -7.17 -30.06
N ASN A 137 3.97 -8.07 -29.45
CA ASN A 137 2.52 -8.16 -29.62
C ASN A 137 1.84 -7.69 -28.33
N LEU A 138 0.86 -6.78 -28.44
CA LEU A 138 0.11 -6.23 -27.32
C LEU A 138 -1.30 -6.82 -27.31
N PHE A 139 -1.62 -7.56 -26.26
CA PHE A 139 -2.95 -8.08 -25.96
C PHE A 139 -3.54 -7.24 -24.83
N LEU A 140 -4.44 -6.32 -25.17
CA LEU A 140 -4.93 -5.27 -24.27
C LEU A 140 -6.32 -5.61 -23.76
N PHE A 141 -6.47 -5.60 -22.43
CA PHE A 141 -7.77 -5.81 -21.80
C PHE A 141 -8.38 -4.45 -21.46
N THR A 142 -9.53 -4.13 -22.06
CA THR A 142 -10.20 -2.84 -21.83
C THR A 142 -10.93 -2.81 -20.50
N ASP A 143 -10.93 -1.64 -19.83
CA ASP A 143 -11.30 -1.47 -18.44
C ASP A 143 -12.79 -1.11 -18.25
N GLY A 144 -13.11 0.18 -18.17
CA GLY A 144 -14.47 0.68 -17.96
C GLY A 144 -14.99 0.66 -16.53
N LYS A 145 -14.11 0.36 -15.53
CA LYS A 145 -14.41 0.43 -14.09
C LYS A 145 -13.47 1.37 -13.35
N ASP A 146 -12.17 1.12 -13.45
CA ASP A 146 -11.15 1.98 -12.87
C ASP A 146 -10.80 3.15 -13.80
N SER A 147 -11.24 3.07 -15.03
CA SER A 147 -11.29 4.14 -16.03
C SER A 147 -12.74 4.40 -16.44
N PRO A 148 -13.07 5.57 -17.00
CA PRO A 148 -14.41 5.86 -17.51
C PRO A 148 -14.93 4.77 -18.45
N PRO A 149 -16.25 4.46 -18.46
CA PRO A 149 -16.82 3.30 -19.16
C PRO A 149 -16.60 3.25 -20.68
N LYS A 150 -16.19 4.35 -21.31
CA LYS A 150 -15.94 4.47 -22.75
C LYS A 150 -14.61 5.17 -23.02
N SER A 151 -13.57 4.79 -22.31
CA SER A 151 -12.22 5.36 -22.39
C SER A 151 -11.28 4.62 -23.34
N ALA A 152 -11.63 3.40 -23.76
CA ALA A 152 -10.76 2.53 -24.55
C ALA A 152 -10.21 3.19 -25.83
N PRO A 153 -10.97 3.93 -26.65
CA PRO A 153 -10.40 4.58 -27.83
C PRO A 153 -9.26 5.55 -27.50
N ALA A 154 -9.43 6.40 -26.48
CA ALA A 154 -8.41 7.35 -26.07
C ALA A 154 -7.14 6.65 -25.51
N LEU A 155 -7.32 5.57 -24.75
CA LEU A 155 -6.22 4.77 -24.22
C LEU A 155 -5.47 4.01 -25.33
N ILE A 156 -6.19 3.48 -26.31
CA ILE A 156 -5.59 2.83 -27.49
C ILE A 156 -4.75 3.83 -28.30
N GLU A 157 -5.21 5.06 -28.48
CA GLU A 157 -4.41 6.10 -29.14
C GLU A 157 -3.12 6.43 -28.37
N LYS A 158 -3.14 6.43 -27.03
CA LYS A 158 -1.92 6.56 -26.23
C LYS A 158 -0.96 5.41 -26.52
N VAL A 159 -1.45 4.16 -26.57
CA VAL A 159 -0.62 2.98 -26.89
C VAL A 159 -0.06 3.08 -28.32
N ARG A 160 -0.84 3.54 -29.29
CA ARG A 160 -0.33 3.82 -30.65
C ARG A 160 0.77 4.87 -30.65
N GLY A 161 0.66 5.88 -29.77
CA GLY A 161 1.72 6.86 -29.52
C GLY A 161 3.01 6.22 -29.02
N PHE A 162 2.93 5.25 -28.09
CA PHE A 162 4.09 4.50 -27.61
C PHE A 162 4.72 3.67 -28.73
N ILE A 163 3.91 2.92 -29.48
CA ILE A 163 4.36 2.13 -30.64
C ILE A 163 5.09 3.01 -31.64
N ALA A 164 4.54 4.19 -31.97
CA ALA A 164 5.17 5.14 -32.89
C ALA A 164 6.49 5.71 -32.34
N ARG A 165 6.55 6.04 -31.03
CA ARG A 165 7.73 6.60 -30.35
C ARG A 165 8.91 5.63 -30.40
N TYR A 166 8.66 4.37 -30.11
CA TYR A 166 9.74 3.35 -30.05
C TYR A 166 9.95 2.63 -31.37
N GLY A 167 9.05 2.79 -32.35
CA GLY A 167 9.09 2.06 -33.62
C GLY A 167 8.98 0.55 -33.42
N LEU A 168 8.27 0.12 -32.38
CA LEU A 168 8.18 -1.29 -31.96
C LEU A 168 6.81 -1.59 -31.37
N GLY A 169 6.24 -2.75 -31.71
CA GLY A 169 4.98 -3.26 -31.18
C GLY A 169 3.84 -3.20 -32.17
N ALA A 170 2.85 -4.06 -31.94
CA ALA A 170 1.57 -4.05 -32.65
C ALA A 170 0.45 -4.49 -31.71
N ILE A 171 -0.72 -3.85 -31.76
CA ILE A 171 -1.90 -4.33 -31.03
C ILE A 171 -2.37 -5.61 -31.72
N ALA A 172 -2.30 -6.73 -31.00
CA ALA A 172 -2.59 -8.06 -31.51
C ALA A 172 -4.02 -8.52 -31.18
N GLY A 173 -4.56 -8.09 -30.04
CA GLY A 173 -5.91 -8.45 -29.62
C GLY A 173 -6.45 -7.50 -28.55
N ILE A 174 -7.78 -7.46 -28.45
CA ILE A 174 -8.53 -6.67 -27.46
C ILE A 174 -9.59 -7.55 -26.82
N SER A 175 -9.72 -7.43 -25.49
CA SER A 175 -10.73 -8.14 -24.70
C SER A 175 -11.21 -7.24 -23.57
N GLY A 176 -12.51 -7.15 -23.32
CA GLY A 176 -13.03 -6.47 -22.14
C GLY A 176 -12.65 -7.22 -20.85
N ARG A 177 -12.46 -6.49 -19.73
CA ARG A 177 -12.11 -7.06 -18.43
C ARG A 177 -13.12 -8.07 -17.90
N PHE A 178 -14.39 -7.98 -18.32
CA PHE A 178 -15.43 -8.96 -18.00
C PHE A 178 -15.05 -10.38 -18.41
N TYR A 179 -14.25 -10.52 -19.47
CA TYR A 179 -13.74 -11.79 -19.98
C TYR A 179 -12.31 -12.08 -19.46
N ALA A 180 -11.43 -11.09 -19.51
CA ALA A 180 -10.01 -11.29 -19.24
C ALA A 180 -9.66 -11.31 -17.74
N LEU A 181 -10.42 -10.58 -16.91
CA LEU A 181 -10.20 -10.45 -15.47
C LEU A 181 -11.28 -11.20 -14.65
N ASP A 182 -11.92 -12.22 -15.23
CA ASP A 182 -12.83 -13.08 -14.45
C ASP A 182 -12.06 -13.78 -13.32
N ARG A 183 -12.64 -13.75 -12.10
CA ARG A 183 -12.06 -14.31 -10.87
C ARG A 183 -13.00 -15.31 -10.19
N ASP A 184 -14.18 -15.49 -10.74
CA ASP A 184 -15.30 -16.23 -10.15
C ASP A 184 -15.56 -17.54 -10.89
N GLU A 185 -14.52 -18.08 -11.56
CA GLU A 185 -14.53 -19.37 -12.27
C GLU A 185 -15.53 -19.45 -13.44
N HIS A 186 -15.88 -18.33 -14.08
CA HIS A 186 -16.63 -18.34 -15.34
C HIS A 186 -15.68 -18.68 -16.51
N TRP A 187 -15.31 -19.93 -16.61
CA TRP A 187 -14.28 -20.43 -17.51
C TRP A 187 -14.58 -20.18 -18.99
N ASP A 188 -15.84 -20.09 -19.37
CA ASP A 188 -16.30 -19.71 -20.72
C ASP A 188 -15.84 -18.29 -21.11
N ARG A 189 -15.75 -17.37 -20.15
CA ARG A 189 -15.22 -16.02 -20.36
C ARG A 189 -13.71 -16.06 -20.54
N THR A 190 -13.02 -16.73 -19.63
CA THR A 190 -11.56 -16.91 -19.69
C THR A 190 -11.13 -17.61 -20.98
N GLU A 191 -11.87 -18.63 -21.43
CA GLU A 191 -11.62 -19.34 -22.69
C GLU A 191 -11.67 -18.41 -23.91
N LYS A 192 -12.63 -17.48 -23.97
CA LYS A 192 -12.71 -16.52 -25.07
C LYS A 192 -11.45 -15.64 -25.15
N THR A 193 -10.94 -15.17 -23.99
CA THR A 193 -9.69 -14.40 -23.93
C THR A 193 -8.48 -15.28 -24.30
N TYR A 194 -8.43 -16.52 -23.83
CA TYR A 194 -7.39 -17.47 -24.19
C TYR A 194 -7.35 -17.71 -25.71
N ARG A 195 -8.49 -17.88 -26.35
CA ARG A 195 -8.60 -18.02 -27.80
C ARG A 195 -8.10 -16.80 -28.56
N MET A 196 -8.28 -15.58 -28.00
CA MET A 196 -7.71 -14.37 -28.59
C MET A 196 -6.18 -14.39 -28.50
N LEU A 197 -5.61 -14.73 -27.35
CA LEU A 197 -4.17 -14.84 -27.16
C LEU A 197 -3.55 -15.92 -28.06
N THR A 198 -4.28 -17.00 -28.36
CA THR A 198 -3.82 -18.12 -29.18
C THR A 198 -4.27 -18.04 -30.65
N GLY A 199 -4.86 -16.89 -31.08
CA GLY A 199 -5.17 -16.62 -32.48
C GLY A 199 -6.42 -17.29 -33.02
N SER A 200 -7.32 -17.77 -32.14
CA SER A 200 -8.57 -18.45 -32.52
C SER A 200 -9.82 -17.59 -32.27
N ALA A 201 -9.68 -16.31 -31.95
CA ALA A 201 -10.78 -15.37 -31.79
C ALA A 201 -11.18 -14.73 -33.14
N PRO A 202 -12.39 -14.13 -33.25
CA PRO A 202 -12.79 -13.36 -34.42
C PRO A 202 -11.82 -12.26 -34.78
N LEU A 203 -11.61 -12.00 -36.05
CA LEU A 203 -10.74 -10.92 -36.55
C LEU A 203 -11.52 -9.60 -36.71
N ALA A 204 -10.84 -8.51 -36.47
CA ALA A 204 -11.32 -7.16 -36.77
C ALA A 204 -10.19 -6.32 -37.36
N ASP A 205 -10.41 -5.76 -38.55
CA ASP A 205 -9.44 -4.89 -39.22
C ASP A 205 -9.41 -3.48 -38.62
N ASP A 206 -10.57 -3.01 -38.14
CA ASP A 206 -10.75 -1.68 -37.54
C ASP A 206 -11.17 -1.83 -36.04
N ILE A 207 -10.23 -1.50 -35.16
CA ILE A 207 -10.45 -1.49 -33.73
C ILE A 207 -11.54 -0.49 -33.32
N GLY A 208 -11.48 0.73 -33.88
CA GLY A 208 -12.41 1.81 -33.55
C GLY A 208 -13.85 1.44 -33.91
N ALA A 209 -14.08 1.01 -35.15
CA ALA A 209 -15.40 0.57 -35.60
C ALA A 209 -15.93 -0.61 -34.77
N ARG A 210 -15.04 -1.55 -34.37
CA ARG A 210 -15.43 -2.68 -33.52
C ARG A 210 -15.88 -2.22 -32.14
N ILE A 211 -15.13 -1.34 -31.48
CA ILE A 211 -15.47 -0.78 -30.14
C ILE A 211 -16.77 0.02 -30.23
N GLU A 212 -16.91 0.88 -31.25
CA GLU A 212 -18.10 1.71 -31.43
C GLU A 212 -19.38 0.86 -31.57
N SER A 213 -19.28 -0.33 -32.15
CA SER A 213 -20.41 -1.26 -32.27
C SER A 213 -20.92 -1.74 -30.88
N TYR A 214 -20.08 -1.79 -29.85
CA TYR A 214 -20.49 -2.07 -28.47
C TYR A 214 -21.14 -0.85 -27.83
N TYR A 215 -20.56 0.33 -28.05
CA TYR A 215 -21.10 1.58 -27.50
C TYR A 215 -22.50 1.91 -28.08
N ALA A 216 -22.74 1.62 -29.35
CA ALA A 216 -24.05 1.77 -30.00
C ALA A 216 -25.11 0.84 -29.35
N ARG A 217 -24.70 -0.27 -28.75
CA ARG A 217 -25.56 -1.20 -28.01
C ARG A 217 -25.72 -0.84 -26.53
N GLY A 218 -25.16 0.30 -26.07
CA GLY A 218 -25.20 0.74 -24.68
C GLY A 218 -24.20 0.00 -23.76
N LEU A 219 -23.25 -0.75 -24.31
CA LEU A 219 -22.23 -1.48 -23.54
C LEU A 219 -20.99 -0.63 -23.38
N GLY A 220 -20.30 -0.76 -22.23
CA GLY A 220 -19.01 -0.14 -21.95
C GLY A 220 -17.82 -1.01 -22.33
N ASP A 221 -16.64 -0.47 -22.09
CA ASP A 221 -15.33 -1.10 -22.35
C ASP A 221 -15.19 -2.50 -21.75
N GLU A 222 -15.74 -2.69 -20.55
CA GLU A 222 -15.63 -3.96 -19.81
C GLU A 222 -16.28 -5.15 -20.56
N TYR A 223 -17.30 -4.89 -21.41
CA TYR A 223 -18.08 -5.94 -22.11
C TYR A 223 -17.65 -6.19 -23.54
N ILE A 224 -16.55 -5.61 -24.02
CA ILE A 224 -16.01 -5.87 -25.34
C ILE A 224 -15.57 -7.32 -25.45
N GLU A 225 -16.26 -8.11 -26.30
CA GLU A 225 -15.89 -9.51 -26.53
C GLU A 225 -14.49 -9.61 -27.15
N PRO A 226 -13.70 -10.63 -26.74
CA PRO A 226 -12.35 -10.81 -27.25
C PRO A 226 -12.30 -10.93 -28.78
N PHE A 227 -11.40 -10.19 -29.40
CA PHE A 227 -11.12 -10.26 -30.82
C PHE A 227 -9.64 -10.01 -31.14
N SER A 228 -9.16 -10.65 -32.20
CA SER A 228 -7.81 -10.43 -32.74
C SER A 228 -7.83 -9.27 -33.74
N VAL A 229 -6.73 -8.51 -33.80
CA VAL A 229 -6.60 -7.30 -34.63
C VAL A 229 -5.88 -7.59 -35.93
N GLY A 230 -6.38 -7.03 -37.06
CA GLY A 230 -5.80 -7.13 -38.39
C GLY A 230 -6.37 -8.28 -39.21
N GLN A 231 -5.85 -8.42 -40.44
CA GLN A 231 -6.31 -9.43 -41.41
C GLN A 231 -5.83 -10.83 -41.09
N ARG A 232 -4.80 -10.97 -40.24
CA ARG A 232 -4.28 -12.24 -39.74
C ARG A 232 -3.97 -12.13 -38.27
N ALA A 233 -4.49 -13.07 -37.51
CA ALA A 233 -4.24 -13.13 -36.07
C ALA A 233 -2.74 -13.25 -35.77
N ARG A 234 -2.24 -12.39 -34.89
CA ARG A 234 -1.02 -12.60 -34.14
C ARG A 234 -1.36 -13.47 -32.94
N ALA A 235 -0.55 -14.45 -32.66
CA ALA A 235 -0.85 -15.45 -31.63
C ALA A 235 0.41 -15.77 -30.85
N VAL A 236 0.24 -16.09 -29.58
CA VAL A 236 1.29 -16.69 -28.72
C VAL A 236 1.66 -18.06 -29.27
N LYS A 237 2.95 -18.34 -29.43
CA LYS A 237 3.49 -19.59 -30.00
C LYS A 237 4.65 -20.12 -29.17
N ASP A 238 5.01 -21.36 -29.43
CA ASP A 238 6.27 -21.93 -28.94
C ASP A 238 7.47 -21.10 -29.43
N GLY A 239 8.40 -20.85 -28.54
CA GLY A 239 9.53 -19.96 -28.77
C GLY A 239 9.29 -18.51 -28.39
N ASP A 240 8.06 -18.12 -28.12
CA ASP A 240 7.74 -16.75 -27.65
C ASP A 240 8.02 -16.57 -26.16
N ALA A 241 8.06 -15.29 -25.75
CA ALA A 241 7.88 -14.89 -24.35
C ALA A 241 6.50 -14.26 -24.18
N LEU A 242 5.79 -14.64 -23.12
CA LEU A 242 4.50 -14.07 -22.70
C LEU A 242 4.67 -13.44 -21.34
N ILE A 243 4.41 -12.14 -21.22
CA ILE A 243 4.49 -11.37 -19.97
C ILE A 243 3.11 -10.82 -19.63
N PHE A 244 2.55 -11.27 -18.51
CA PHE A 244 1.36 -10.66 -17.93
C PHE A 244 1.80 -9.45 -17.10
N PHE A 245 1.30 -8.24 -17.44
CA PHE A 245 1.81 -7.00 -16.84
C PHE A 245 0.90 -6.34 -15.79
N ASP A 246 -0.20 -6.96 -15.41
CA ASP A 246 -0.99 -6.53 -14.28
C ASP A 246 -0.18 -6.73 -12.98
N PHE A 247 -0.14 -5.72 -12.11
CA PHE A 247 0.57 -5.81 -10.84
C PHE A 247 -0.33 -6.20 -9.66
N ARG A 248 -1.64 -6.11 -9.81
CA ARG A 248 -2.58 -6.62 -8.80
C ARG A 248 -2.74 -8.13 -8.97
N GLU A 249 -2.33 -8.86 -7.94
CA GLU A 249 -2.13 -10.31 -7.97
C GLU A 249 -3.37 -11.13 -8.35
N ASP A 250 -4.57 -10.69 -7.97
CA ASP A 250 -5.81 -11.41 -8.22
C ASP A 250 -6.40 -11.21 -9.62
N SER A 251 -5.95 -10.18 -10.36
CA SER A 251 -6.59 -9.67 -11.57
C SER A 251 -6.67 -10.69 -12.69
N VAL A 252 -5.53 -11.25 -13.08
CA VAL A 252 -5.39 -12.10 -14.27
C VAL A 252 -5.05 -13.55 -13.93
N ARG A 253 -5.36 -13.97 -12.69
CA ARG A 253 -5.04 -15.30 -12.17
C ARG A 253 -5.57 -16.43 -13.04
N GLN A 254 -6.83 -16.34 -13.50
CA GLN A 254 -7.45 -17.38 -14.31
C GLN A 254 -6.84 -17.47 -15.70
N ILE A 255 -6.69 -16.33 -16.37
CA ILE A 255 -6.09 -16.33 -17.72
C ILE A 255 -4.61 -16.72 -17.70
N ALA A 256 -3.83 -16.21 -16.73
CA ALA A 256 -2.44 -16.61 -16.56
C ALA A 256 -2.32 -18.10 -16.24
N GLY A 257 -3.16 -18.62 -15.34
CA GLY A 257 -3.20 -20.03 -14.98
C GLY A 257 -3.43 -20.95 -16.16
N SER A 258 -4.17 -20.52 -17.19
CA SER A 258 -4.37 -21.31 -18.41
C SER A 258 -3.10 -21.52 -19.23
N PHE A 259 -2.05 -20.70 -19.05
CA PHE A 259 -0.74 -20.87 -19.68
C PHE A 259 0.29 -21.52 -18.73
N ILE A 260 0.10 -21.37 -17.42
CA ILE A 260 1.12 -21.71 -16.40
C ILE A 260 0.89 -23.10 -15.80
N LEU A 261 -0.37 -23.43 -15.45
CA LEU A 261 -0.65 -24.67 -14.71
C LEU A 261 -0.43 -25.91 -15.57
N PRO A 262 0.39 -26.87 -15.13
CA PRO A 262 0.58 -28.11 -15.88
C PRO A 262 -0.72 -28.91 -16.04
N ALA A 263 -1.48 -29.05 -14.98
CA ALA A 263 -2.75 -29.80 -14.93
C ALA A 263 -3.95 -28.86 -15.03
N PHE A 264 -4.11 -28.18 -16.17
CA PHE A 264 -5.28 -27.32 -16.42
C PHE A 264 -6.33 -28.06 -17.25
N ASP A 265 -7.56 -28.20 -16.76
CA ASP A 265 -8.63 -29.01 -17.32
C ASP A 265 -9.96 -28.25 -17.58
N ARG A 266 -9.95 -26.91 -17.41
CA ARG A 266 -11.21 -26.12 -17.47
C ARG A 266 -11.72 -25.90 -18.89
N PHE A 267 -10.84 -25.88 -19.89
CA PHE A 267 -11.16 -25.84 -21.31
C PHE A 267 -9.98 -26.39 -22.15
N PRO A 268 -10.22 -26.80 -23.40
CA PRO A 268 -9.14 -27.26 -24.29
C PRO A 268 -8.12 -26.16 -24.55
N ARG A 269 -6.85 -26.48 -24.39
CA ARG A 269 -5.76 -25.53 -24.62
C ARG A 269 -4.67 -26.10 -25.55
N THR A 270 -3.90 -25.19 -26.13
CA THR A 270 -2.67 -25.52 -26.85
C THR A 270 -1.59 -25.96 -25.84
N ALA A 271 -0.95 -27.08 -26.09
CA ALA A 271 0.23 -27.48 -25.32
C ALA A 271 1.45 -26.71 -25.86
N PHE A 272 2.00 -25.85 -25.03
CA PHE A 272 3.26 -25.17 -25.32
C PHE A 272 4.40 -25.98 -24.68
N THR A 273 5.47 -26.20 -25.44
CA THR A 273 6.66 -26.94 -24.96
C THR A 273 7.86 -26.03 -24.74
N ASN A 274 7.84 -24.85 -25.32
CA ASN A 274 8.95 -23.87 -25.27
C ASN A 274 8.44 -22.42 -25.18
N LEU A 275 7.37 -22.17 -24.43
CA LEU A 275 6.87 -20.83 -24.14
C LEU A 275 7.47 -20.32 -22.82
N PHE A 276 8.12 -19.15 -22.85
CA PHE A 276 8.54 -18.48 -21.63
C PHE A 276 7.40 -17.63 -21.08
N VAL A 277 6.89 -17.96 -19.92
CA VAL A 277 5.84 -17.17 -19.25
C VAL A 277 6.43 -16.45 -18.05
N ALA A 278 6.14 -15.16 -17.90
CA ALA A 278 6.46 -14.36 -16.72
C ALA A 278 5.26 -13.51 -16.28
N THR A 279 5.23 -13.15 -15.00
CA THR A 279 4.21 -12.28 -14.44
C THR A 279 4.84 -11.04 -13.80
N MET A 280 4.10 -9.91 -13.80
CA MET A 280 4.60 -8.67 -13.19
C MET A 280 4.83 -8.86 -11.69
N THR A 281 3.89 -9.50 -11.02
CA THR A 281 3.92 -9.82 -9.59
C THR A 281 3.57 -11.29 -9.38
N ARG A 282 3.68 -11.80 -8.17
CA ARG A 282 3.36 -13.20 -7.86
C ARG A 282 1.84 -13.38 -7.72
N TYR A 283 1.19 -13.86 -8.77
CA TYR A 283 -0.27 -14.03 -8.79
C TYR A 283 -0.79 -15.17 -7.89
N ARG A 284 0.01 -16.25 -7.73
CA ARG A 284 -0.26 -17.37 -6.83
C ARG A 284 1.05 -18.01 -6.41
N GLU A 285 1.08 -18.59 -5.22
CA GLU A 285 2.27 -19.26 -4.68
C GLU A 285 2.67 -20.50 -5.50
N ASP A 286 1.69 -21.21 -6.09
CA ASP A 286 1.90 -22.40 -6.90
C ASP A 286 2.15 -22.12 -8.40
N PHE A 287 2.28 -20.85 -8.79
CA PHE A 287 2.68 -20.49 -10.13
C PHE A 287 4.22 -20.50 -10.22
N GLU A 288 4.75 -21.62 -10.73
CA GLU A 288 6.20 -21.82 -10.90
C GLU A 288 6.74 -21.10 -12.16
N VAL A 289 6.60 -19.78 -12.19
CA VAL A 289 7.08 -18.91 -13.27
C VAL A 289 7.92 -17.76 -12.71
N PRO A 290 8.87 -17.22 -13.50
CA PRO A 290 9.60 -16.01 -13.14
C PRO A 290 8.65 -14.82 -12.90
N VAL A 291 8.93 -14.07 -11.84
CA VAL A 291 8.21 -12.86 -11.43
C VAL A 291 9.12 -11.65 -11.62
N LEU A 292 8.58 -10.53 -12.15
CA LEU A 292 9.37 -9.31 -12.33
C LEU A 292 9.59 -8.59 -10.99
N PHE A 293 8.54 -8.47 -10.18
CA PHE A 293 8.57 -7.76 -8.90
C PHE A 293 7.87 -8.58 -7.81
N GLU A 294 8.64 -9.13 -6.90
CA GLU A 294 8.11 -9.76 -5.69
C GLU A 294 7.58 -8.70 -4.73
N ALA A 295 6.63 -9.06 -3.88
CA ALA A 295 6.18 -8.19 -2.79
C ALA A 295 7.34 -7.90 -1.83
N ASP A 296 7.40 -6.67 -1.32
CA ASP A 296 8.36 -6.33 -0.28
C ASP A 296 8.04 -7.07 1.02
N ARG A 297 9.07 -7.56 1.68
CA ARG A 297 8.97 -8.28 2.96
C ARG A 297 10.00 -7.74 3.94
N THR A 298 9.76 -7.96 5.21
CA THR A 298 10.74 -7.71 6.26
C THR A 298 11.03 -9.01 7.01
N ASP A 299 12.32 -9.34 7.16
CA ASP A 299 12.78 -10.52 7.90
C ASP A 299 13.14 -10.20 9.34
N ALA A 300 13.42 -8.92 9.64
CA ALA A 300 13.79 -8.44 10.97
C ALA A 300 12.97 -7.20 11.40
N PRO A 301 11.63 -7.31 11.52
CA PRO A 301 10.84 -6.23 12.11
C PRO A 301 11.27 -5.98 13.56
N LEU A 302 10.95 -4.81 14.11
CA LEU A 302 11.32 -4.42 15.47
C LEU A 302 11.01 -5.52 16.50
N GLY A 303 9.82 -6.14 16.43
CA GLY A 303 9.42 -7.23 17.32
C GLY A 303 10.41 -8.40 17.34
N LYS A 304 10.98 -8.75 16.16
CA LYS A 304 12.01 -9.79 16.06
C LYS A 304 13.34 -9.33 16.65
N VAL A 305 13.77 -8.11 16.34
CA VAL A 305 15.03 -7.57 16.86
C VAL A 305 15.01 -7.53 18.38
N LEU A 306 13.89 -7.12 18.97
CA LEU A 306 13.69 -7.10 20.41
C LEU A 306 13.71 -8.53 21.01
N ALA A 307 13.06 -9.49 20.36
CA ALA A 307 13.06 -10.90 20.78
C ALA A 307 14.47 -11.51 20.73
N ASP A 308 15.21 -11.25 19.65
CA ASP A 308 16.60 -11.73 19.49
C ASP A 308 17.54 -11.13 20.56
N ALA A 309 17.23 -9.92 21.03
CA ALA A 309 17.94 -9.27 22.15
C ALA A 309 17.45 -9.75 23.55
N GLY A 310 16.48 -10.67 23.61
CA GLY A 310 15.90 -11.15 24.86
C GLY A 310 14.96 -10.15 25.57
N ALA A 311 14.52 -9.11 24.89
CA ALA A 311 13.62 -8.10 25.46
C ALA A 311 12.19 -8.65 25.57
N VAL A 312 11.57 -8.46 26.74
CA VAL A 312 10.16 -8.80 26.97
C VAL A 312 9.28 -7.67 26.47
N GLN A 313 8.28 -8.00 25.66
CA GLN A 313 7.45 -7.04 24.92
C GLN A 313 5.97 -7.19 25.25
N LEU A 314 5.25 -6.08 25.35
CA LEU A 314 3.79 -6.03 25.46
C LEU A 314 3.19 -5.34 24.22
N ARG A 315 2.15 -5.94 23.66
CA ARG A 315 1.26 -5.35 22.65
C ARG A 315 -0.12 -5.20 23.24
N ILE A 316 -0.71 -4.02 23.19
CA ILE A 316 -2.05 -3.78 23.74
C ILE A 316 -2.85 -2.84 22.83
N ALA A 317 -4.05 -3.24 22.50
CA ALA A 317 -5.03 -2.45 21.79
C ALA A 317 -6.43 -2.99 22.02
N GLU A 318 -7.45 -2.21 21.66
CA GLU A 318 -8.81 -2.73 21.57
C GLU A 318 -9.03 -3.53 20.27
N THR A 319 -10.16 -4.25 20.18
CA THR A 319 -10.45 -5.24 19.12
C THR A 319 -10.17 -4.72 17.72
N GLU A 320 -10.61 -3.51 17.40
CA GLU A 320 -10.50 -2.91 16.07
C GLU A 320 -9.03 -2.66 15.64
N LYS A 321 -8.15 -2.45 16.60
CA LYS A 321 -6.74 -2.11 16.34
C LYS A 321 -5.74 -3.18 16.81
N TYR A 322 -6.23 -4.35 17.26
CA TYR A 322 -5.37 -5.42 17.75
C TYR A 322 -4.45 -6.01 16.67
N ALA A 323 -4.97 -6.22 15.45
CA ALA A 323 -4.17 -6.70 14.34
C ALA A 323 -3.05 -5.72 13.95
N HIS A 324 -3.27 -4.41 14.13
CA HIS A 324 -2.30 -3.37 13.78
C HIS A 324 -1.06 -3.43 14.68
N VAL A 325 -1.23 -3.55 15.99
CA VAL A 325 -0.11 -3.67 16.95
C VAL A 325 0.54 -5.06 16.98
N THR A 326 -0.05 -6.06 16.31
CA THR A 326 0.44 -7.46 16.27
C THR A 326 0.87 -7.86 14.87
N TYR A 327 -0.05 -8.27 14.02
CA TYR A 327 0.18 -8.83 12.69
C TYR A 327 0.92 -7.85 11.76
N PHE A 328 0.38 -6.63 11.60
CA PHE A 328 0.99 -5.63 10.72
C PHE A 328 2.33 -5.12 11.25
N PHE A 329 2.38 -4.76 12.53
CA PHE A 329 3.64 -4.29 13.16
C PHE A 329 4.76 -5.35 13.12
N ASN A 330 4.40 -6.63 13.11
CA ASN A 330 5.33 -7.75 13.01
C ASN A 330 5.63 -8.17 11.55
N GLY A 331 5.31 -7.35 10.54
CA GLY A 331 5.63 -7.63 9.14
C GLY A 331 4.79 -8.76 8.53
N TYR A 332 3.48 -8.75 8.78
CA TYR A 332 2.51 -9.79 8.37
C TYR A 332 2.70 -11.14 9.06
N ARG A 333 3.25 -11.13 10.28
CA ARG A 333 3.45 -12.33 11.06
C ARG A 333 2.39 -12.47 12.17
N ASP A 334 1.58 -13.54 12.09
CA ASP A 334 0.55 -13.85 13.09
C ASP A 334 1.14 -14.35 14.41
N GLN A 335 2.15 -15.22 14.34
CA GLN A 335 2.74 -15.84 15.51
C GLN A 335 3.56 -14.83 16.32
N PRO A 336 3.35 -14.73 17.65
CA PRO A 336 4.17 -13.88 18.50
C PRO A 336 5.65 -14.23 18.39
N PHE A 337 6.51 -13.25 18.57
CA PHE A 337 7.94 -13.50 18.79
C PHE A 337 8.19 -13.97 20.22
N ALA A 338 9.37 -14.53 20.47
CA ALA A 338 9.76 -14.93 21.82
C ALA A 338 9.72 -13.70 22.77
N GLY A 339 9.09 -13.85 23.94
CA GLY A 339 8.93 -12.76 24.91
C GLY A 339 7.89 -11.71 24.53
N GLU A 340 7.09 -11.91 23.48
CA GLU A 340 5.99 -11.03 23.08
C GLU A 340 4.66 -11.47 23.71
N TYR A 341 4.13 -10.63 24.57
CA TYR A 341 2.82 -10.78 25.20
C TYR A 341 1.81 -9.87 24.53
N ARG A 342 0.58 -10.35 24.38
CA ARG A 342 -0.49 -9.66 23.67
C ARG A 342 -1.73 -9.53 24.56
N VAL A 343 -2.24 -8.31 24.70
CA VAL A 343 -3.47 -8.02 25.44
C VAL A 343 -4.47 -7.40 24.48
N LEU A 344 -5.57 -8.12 24.23
CA LEU A 344 -6.73 -7.61 23.54
C LEU A 344 -7.71 -7.08 24.56
N VAL A 345 -8.05 -5.79 24.47
CA VAL A 345 -9.11 -5.16 25.26
C VAL A 345 -10.38 -5.16 24.39
N PRO A 346 -11.45 -5.92 24.77
CA PRO A 346 -12.65 -5.98 23.94
C PRO A 346 -13.29 -4.60 23.76
N SER A 347 -13.52 -4.18 22.52
CA SER A 347 -14.20 -2.92 22.20
C SER A 347 -15.63 -2.92 22.72
N LYS A 348 -16.17 -1.73 23.02
CA LYS A 348 -17.56 -1.57 23.44
C LYS A 348 -18.52 -1.99 22.33
N ARG A 349 -19.59 -2.70 22.70
CA ARG A 349 -20.62 -3.11 21.76
C ARG A 349 -21.63 -1.98 21.54
N VAL A 350 -21.27 -1.01 20.72
CA VAL A 350 -22.11 0.11 20.30
C VAL A 350 -22.34 0.08 18.79
N ALA A 351 -23.42 0.68 18.33
CA ALA A 351 -23.75 0.70 16.90
C ALA A 351 -22.80 1.63 16.09
N SER A 352 -22.21 2.62 16.73
CA SER A 352 -21.28 3.57 16.13
C SER A 352 -20.36 4.14 17.22
N ALA A 353 -19.11 4.45 16.87
CA ALA A 353 -18.08 4.89 17.82
C ALA A 353 -18.41 6.25 18.47
N ASP A 354 -19.14 7.13 17.79
CA ASP A 354 -19.54 8.43 18.32
C ASP A 354 -20.55 8.35 19.49
N LEU A 355 -21.22 7.20 19.66
CA LEU A 355 -22.12 6.97 20.81
C LEU A 355 -21.35 6.70 22.12
N ALA A 356 -20.07 6.34 22.03
CA ALA A 356 -19.19 6.12 23.17
C ALA A 356 -17.75 6.53 22.84
N PRO A 357 -17.48 7.84 22.61
CA PRO A 357 -16.20 8.33 22.09
C PRO A 357 -15.02 8.10 23.03
N GLU A 358 -15.25 7.79 24.29
CA GLU A 358 -14.22 7.35 25.24
C GLU A 358 -13.69 5.95 24.93
N MET A 359 -14.42 5.12 24.21
CA MET A 359 -14.08 3.76 23.83
C MET A 359 -13.41 2.98 24.98
N MET A 360 -12.30 2.29 24.75
CA MET A 360 -11.54 1.57 25.79
C MET A 360 -10.22 2.26 26.16
N ALA A 361 -10.02 3.52 25.74
CA ALA A 361 -8.76 4.24 25.93
C ALA A 361 -8.30 4.29 27.40
N ARG A 362 -9.23 4.58 28.34
CA ARG A 362 -8.89 4.64 29.78
C ARG A 362 -8.45 3.29 30.33
N GLU A 363 -9.07 2.20 29.90
CA GLU A 363 -8.68 0.83 30.30
C GLU A 363 -7.28 0.49 29.76
N ILE A 364 -7.02 0.81 28.48
CA ILE A 364 -5.70 0.63 27.87
C ILE A 364 -4.67 1.47 28.61
N GLY A 365 -4.96 2.75 28.85
CA GLY A 365 -4.07 3.67 29.57
C GLY A 365 -3.70 3.19 30.95
N SER A 366 -4.69 2.70 31.72
CA SER A 366 -4.48 2.13 33.08
C SER A 366 -3.55 0.92 33.01
N ARG A 367 -3.83 -0.05 32.13
CA ARG A 367 -3.01 -1.25 31.95
C ARG A 367 -1.59 -0.96 31.51
N VAL A 368 -1.41 0.05 30.63
CA VAL A 368 -0.08 0.52 30.22
C VAL A 368 0.65 1.13 31.42
N ALA A 369 0.00 2.02 32.17
CA ALA A 369 0.59 2.66 33.34
C ALA A 369 1.00 1.65 34.42
N GLU A 370 0.16 0.65 34.70
CA GLU A 370 0.46 -0.48 35.61
C GLU A 370 1.67 -1.28 35.11
N SER A 371 1.69 -1.65 33.81
CA SER A 371 2.79 -2.41 33.19
C SER A 371 4.11 -1.64 33.22
N VAL A 372 4.10 -0.32 33.10
CA VAL A 372 5.26 0.56 33.24
C VAL A 372 5.74 0.56 34.70
N ALA A 373 4.82 0.69 35.65
CA ALA A 373 5.16 0.70 37.07
C ALA A 373 5.78 -0.64 37.55
N ASP A 374 5.28 -1.75 37.03
CA ASP A 374 5.75 -3.11 37.35
C ASP A 374 7.13 -3.42 36.73
N ARG A 375 7.60 -2.65 35.76
CA ARG A 375 8.89 -2.83 35.04
C ARG A 375 9.13 -4.24 34.49
N THR A 376 8.05 -4.96 34.18
CA THR A 376 8.13 -6.34 33.66
C THR A 376 8.53 -6.34 32.17
N PHE A 377 8.14 -5.31 31.42
CA PHE A 377 8.36 -5.22 29.99
C PHE A 377 9.48 -4.23 29.64
N SER A 378 10.36 -4.65 28.75
CA SER A 378 11.41 -3.80 28.18
C SER A 378 10.85 -2.87 27.09
N PHE A 379 9.73 -3.27 26.46
CA PHE A 379 9.06 -2.52 25.41
C PHE A 379 7.55 -2.71 25.50
N ILE A 380 6.80 -1.62 25.38
CA ILE A 380 5.32 -1.63 25.35
C ILE A 380 4.87 -0.86 24.11
N LEU A 381 4.07 -1.51 23.27
CA LEU A 381 3.35 -0.86 22.16
C LEU A 381 1.87 -0.85 22.48
N ALA A 382 1.31 0.33 22.59
CA ALA A 382 -0.12 0.55 22.77
C ALA A 382 -0.69 1.40 21.64
N ASN A 383 -1.91 1.08 21.20
CA ASN A 383 -2.69 1.87 20.25
C ASN A 383 -3.95 2.38 20.94
N ILE A 384 -4.27 3.67 20.75
CA ILE A 384 -5.49 4.34 21.20
C ILE A 384 -6.32 4.68 19.96
N ALA A 385 -7.40 3.93 19.74
CA ALA A 385 -8.17 3.91 18.51
C ALA A 385 -9.15 5.09 18.32
N ASN A 386 -9.37 5.87 19.36
CA ASN A 386 -10.49 6.81 19.48
C ASN A 386 -10.55 7.87 18.37
N ALA A 387 -9.41 8.47 18.03
CA ALA A 387 -9.39 9.56 17.04
C ALA A 387 -9.85 9.06 15.68
N ASP A 388 -9.32 7.93 15.23
CA ASP A 388 -9.65 7.34 13.94
C ASP A 388 -11.11 6.88 13.86
N LEU A 389 -11.54 6.01 14.76
CA LEU A 389 -12.86 5.40 14.68
C LEU A 389 -14.01 6.41 14.90
N VAL A 390 -13.79 7.43 15.71
CA VAL A 390 -14.79 8.49 15.91
C VAL A 390 -14.83 9.44 14.71
N ALA A 391 -13.66 9.78 14.12
CA ALA A 391 -13.61 10.66 12.94
C ALA A 391 -14.39 10.07 11.75
N HIS A 392 -14.29 8.76 11.52
CA HIS A 392 -15.06 8.06 10.48
C HIS A 392 -16.58 8.22 10.58
N THR A 393 -17.11 8.59 11.74
CA THR A 393 -18.55 8.85 11.90
C THR A 393 -18.99 10.23 11.39
N GLY A 394 -18.05 11.15 11.17
CA GLY A 394 -18.31 12.54 10.80
C GLY A 394 -18.88 13.39 11.95
N ASN A 395 -18.98 12.85 13.18
CA ASN A 395 -19.51 13.56 14.34
C ASN A 395 -18.43 14.39 15.03
N PHE A 396 -18.35 15.67 14.68
CA PHE A 396 -17.34 16.59 15.18
C PHE A 396 -17.31 16.72 16.71
N ASP A 397 -18.49 16.85 17.36
CA ASP A 397 -18.57 17.00 18.83
C ASP A 397 -18.10 15.71 19.55
N ALA A 398 -18.36 14.55 18.98
CA ALA A 398 -17.85 13.29 19.49
C ALA A 398 -16.34 13.19 19.34
N ALA A 399 -15.77 13.66 18.23
CA ALA A 399 -14.34 13.70 18.01
C ALA A 399 -13.61 14.63 18.98
N VAL A 400 -14.16 15.80 19.29
CA VAL A 400 -13.63 16.69 20.33
C VAL A 400 -13.58 15.98 21.69
N LYS A 401 -14.63 15.20 22.04
CA LYS A 401 -14.64 14.39 23.28
C LYS A 401 -13.62 13.26 23.24
N ALA A 402 -13.47 12.59 22.09
CA ALA A 402 -12.46 11.55 21.90
C ALA A 402 -11.05 12.09 22.13
N VAL A 403 -10.71 13.25 21.55
CA VAL A 403 -9.43 13.92 21.76
C VAL A 403 -9.19 14.28 23.24
N ALA A 404 -10.21 14.75 23.95
CA ALA A 404 -10.09 15.03 25.37
C ALA A 404 -9.78 13.78 26.21
N VAL A 405 -10.38 12.63 25.86
CA VAL A 405 -10.06 11.33 26.51
C VAL A 405 -8.65 10.85 26.15
N ILE A 406 -8.24 10.99 24.90
CA ILE A 406 -6.87 10.68 24.47
C ILE A 406 -5.86 11.48 25.31
N ASP A 407 -6.09 12.78 25.49
CA ASP A 407 -5.21 13.65 26.26
C ASP A 407 -5.12 13.23 27.73
N GLU A 408 -6.22 12.85 28.37
CA GLU A 408 -6.27 12.29 29.72
C GLU A 408 -5.40 11.03 29.85
N VAL A 409 -5.53 10.12 28.87
CA VAL A 409 -4.78 8.87 28.81
C VAL A 409 -3.28 9.12 28.58
N VAL A 410 -2.94 10.03 27.67
CA VAL A 410 -1.57 10.47 27.45
C VAL A 410 -0.94 11.02 28.71
N GLY A 411 -1.66 11.86 29.44
CA GLY A 411 -1.22 12.39 30.74
C GLY A 411 -0.95 11.28 31.76
N THR A 412 -1.84 10.31 31.85
CA THR A 412 -1.70 9.14 32.76
C THR A 412 -0.46 8.33 32.45
N ILE A 413 -0.26 7.98 31.17
CA ILE A 413 0.91 7.18 30.72
C ILE A 413 2.21 7.98 30.89
N ALA A 414 2.22 9.26 30.51
CA ALA A 414 3.40 10.11 30.66
C ALA A 414 3.83 10.26 32.12
N HIS A 415 2.87 10.38 33.04
CA HIS A 415 3.14 10.42 34.49
C HIS A 415 3.77 9.09 34.99
N ALA A 416 3.21 7.96 34.59
CA ALA A 416 3.75 6.64 34.94
C ALA A 416 5.18 6.44 34.39
N CYS A 417 5.41 6.81 33.13
CA CYS A 417 6.73 6.74 32.50
C CYS A 417 7.75 7.63 33.23
N ALA A 418 7.38 8.86 33.58
CA ALA A 418 8.25 9.76 34.34
C ALA A 418 8.60 9.20 35.72
N ALA A 419 7.63 8.59 36.43
CA ALA A 419 7.86 7.96 37.75
C ALA A 419 8.76 6.71 37.69
N ALA A 420 8.71 5.97 36.55
CA ALA A 420 9.49 4.76 36.33
C ALA A 420 10.83 4.99 35.61
N ASP A 421 11.17 6.25 35.27
CA ASP A 421 12.33 6.62 34.42
C ASP A 421 12.32 5.86 33.08
N THR A 422 11.16 5.82 32.44
CA THR A 422 10.91 5.12 31.19
C THR A 422 10.72 6.14 30.07
N ALA A 423 11.41 5.95 28.94
CA ALA A 423 11.21 6.76 27.75
C ALA A 423 9.83 6.47 27.13
N LEU A 424 9.10 7.52 26.75
CA LEU A 424 7.81 7.41 26.06
C LEU A 424 7.91 8.07 24.68
N ILE A 425 7.57 7.32 23.65
CA ILE A 425 7.39 7.82 22.27
C ILE A 425 5.90 7.92 22.02
N ILE A 426 5.43 9.08 21.54
CA ILE A 426 4.03 9.29 21.13
C ILE A 426 4.03 9.68 19.66
N THR A 427 3.22 9.00 18.84
CA THR A 427 3.07 9.29 17.41
C THR A 427 1.66 8.92 16.92
N GLY A 428 1.26 9.42 15.76
CA GLY A 428 0.15 8.86 14.98
C GLY A 428 0.66 7.82 13.99
N ASP A 429 -0.25 7.14 13.33
CA ASP A 429 0.03 6.20 12.22
C ASP A 429 -0.46 6.73 10.86
N HIS A 430 -1.44 7.61 10.86
CA HIS A 430 -1.96 8.41 9.73
C HIS A 430 -2.79 9.58 10.25
N GLY A 431 -3.17 10.49 9.36
CA GLY A 431 -4.10 11.59 9.64
C GLY A 431 -5.56 11.16 9.47
N ASN A 432 -6.46 11.76 10.25
CA ASN A 432 -7.92 11.62 10.14
C ASN A 432 -8.64 12.73 10.95
N VAL A 433 -8.55 12.69 12.29
CA VAL A 433 -9.36 13.54 13.19
C VAL A 433 -9.06 15.03 13.08
N GLU A 434 -7.89 15.40 12.58
CA GLU A 434 -7.51 16.82 12.41
C GLU A 434 -8.20 17.49 11.21
N VAL A 435 -8.83 16.71 10.31
CA VAL A 435 -9.54 17.20 9.12
C VAL A 435 -10.92 16.55 9.04
N MET A 436 -11.86 17.02 9.84
CA MET A 436 -13.24 16.50 9.84
C MET A 436 -14.25 17.40 9.10
N ILE A 437 -13.80 18.52 8.58
CA ILE A 437 -14.60 19.42 7.76
C ILE A 437 -13.82 19.73 6.49
N ASP A 438 -14.39 19.36 5.35
CA ASP A 438 -13.82 19.70 4.04
C ASP A 438 -13.74 21.23 3.91
N PRO A 439 -12.53 21.79 3.74
CA PRO A 439 -12.33 23.24 3.75
C PRO A 439 -12.95 23.97 2.56
N LEU A 440 -13.27 23.26 1.47
CA LEU A 440 -13.86 23.84 0.26
C LEU A 440 -15.38 23.79 0.29
N THR A 441 -15.95 22.70 0.79
CA THR A 441 -17.41 22.49 0.77
C THR A 441 -18.10 22.74 2.10
N GLY A 442 -17.34 22.75 3.22
CA GLY A 442 -17.87 22.85 4.58
C GLY A 442 -18.64 21.60 5.04
N ARG A 443 -18.54 20.50 4.30
CA ARG A 443 -19.22 19.23 4.64
C ARG A 443 -18.35 18.39 5.58
N PRO A 444 -18.97 17.50 6.37
CA PRO A 444 -18.21 16.53 7.14
C PRO A 444 -17.30 15.70 6.22
N GLU A 445 -16.03 15.56 6.63
CA GLU A 445 -15.07 14.63 6.05
C GLU A 445 -14.96 13.40 6.96
N THR A 446 -14.92 12.23 6.38
CA THR A 446 -14.88 10.95 7.10
C THR A 446 -13.76 10.02 6.61
N SER A 447 -13.01 10.49 5.63
CA SER A 447 -11.84 9.77 5.08
C SER A 447 -10.59 10.07 5.89
N HIS A 448 -9.55 9.26 5.70
CA HIS A 448 -8.22 9.62 6.19
C HIS A 448 -7.70 10.87 5.48
N ASP A 449 -6.65 11.47 6.01
CA ASP A 449 -6.01 12.67 5.45
C ASP A 449 -4.51 12.45 5.23
N ILE A 450 -3.93 13.21 4.30
CA ILE A 450 -2.50 13.18 3.98
C ILE A 450 -1.64 13.95 4.99
N SER A 451 -2.24 14.50 6.03
CA SER A 451 -1.56 15.27 7.08
C SER A 451 -0.39 14.48 7.68
N PRO A 452 0.73 15.14 8.02
CA PRO A 452 1.77 14.52 8.81
C PRO A 452 1.25 14.21 10.22
N VAL A 453 1.91 13.28 10.89
CA VAL A 453 1.57 12.89 12.27
C VAL A 453 2.63 13.41 13.25
N PRO A 454 2.27 13.67 14.52
CA PRO A 454 3.23 14.12 15.52
C PRO A 454 4.21 13.03 15.93
N LEU A 455 5.40 13.44 16.38
CA LEU A 455 6.35 12.59 17.08
C LEU A 455 6.89 13.33 18.30
N TYR A 456 6.68 12.77 19.49
CA TYR A 456 7.21 13.30 20.74
C TYR A 456 8.08 12.27 21.44
N LEU A 457 9.27 12.67 21.86
CA LEU A 457 10.17 11.89 22.76
C LEU A 457 10.09 12.46 24.16
N VAL A 458 9.48 11.72 25.08
CA VAL A 458 9.20 12.13 26.46
C VAL A 458 10.05 11.30 27.43
N GLY A 459 10.70 11.97 28.37
CA GLY A 459 11.53 11.33 29.38
C GLY A 459 12.83 12.09 29.65
N ALA A 460 13.61 11.56 30.59
CA ALA A 460 14.90 12.17 30.94
C ALA A 460 15.86 12.19 29.75
N GLY A 461 16.47 13.34 29.49
CA GLY A 461 17.38 13.57 28.36
C GLY A 461 16.71 13.94 27.05
N PHE A 462 15.39 14.01 27.00
CA PHE A 462 14.61 14.49 25.84
C PHE A 462 13.97 15.87 26.08
N GLU A 463 14.25 16.52 27.20
CA GLU A 463 13.75 17.85 27.48
C GLU A 463 14.29 18.86 26.46
N ASN A 464 13.40 19.67 25.94
CA ASN A 464 13.70 20.78 25.03
C ASN A 464 12.58 21.83 25.13
N ALA A 465 12.66 22.66 26.17
CA ALA A 465 11.63 23.64 26.43
C ALA A 465 11.52 24.69 25.32
N LYS A 466 10.31 24.91 24.85
CA LYS A 466 9.95 25.86 23.78
C LYS A 466 8.59 26.50 24.03
N THR A 467 8.40 27.67 23.48
CA THR A 467 7.07 28.33 23.46
C THR A 467 6.12 27.54 22.55
N ILE A 468 4.83 27.75 22.72
CA ILE A 468 3.82 27.11 21.84
C ILE A 468 4.07 27.48 20.36
N ALA A 469 4.36 28.75 20.06
CA ALA A 469 4.68 29.18 18.69
C ALA A 469 5.93 28.49 18.10
N GLN A 470 6.93 28.18 18.93
CA GLN A 470 8.09 27.40 18.50
C GLN A 470 7.74 25.93 18.29
N ALA A 471 6.85 25.36 19.13
CA ALA A 471 6.35 24.00 18.94
C ALA A 471 5.54 23.89 17.65
N ASP A 472 4.66 24.86 17.35
CA ASP A 472 3.92 24.96 16.10
C ASP A 472 4.84 25.00 14.88
N ALA A 473 5.91 25.81 14.95
CA ALA A 473 6.91 25.90 13.88
C ALA A 473 7.67 24.59 13.66
N VAL A 474 7.98 23.86 14.74
CA VAL A 474 8.64 22.53 14.65
C VAL A 474 7.71 21.50 14.01
N GLU A 475 6.44 21.47 14.36
CA GLU A 475 5.45 20.55 13.81
C GLU A 475 5.02 20.89 12.38
N SER A 476 5.24 22.12 11.92
CA SER A 476 4.98 22.51 10.53
C SER A 476 6.02 21.97 9.53
N GLU A 477 7.15 21.46 10.01
CA GLU A 477 8.23 20.90 9.20
C GLU A 477 8.30 19.39 9.39
N VAL A 478 8.13 18.62 8.30
CA VAL A 478 8.31 17.16 8.33
C VAL A 478 9.79 16.84 8.61
N THR A 479 10.04 16.17 9.73
CA THR A 479 11.38 15.83 10.22
C THR A 479 11.83 14.44 9.77
N GLY A 480 10.88 13.53 9.52
CA GLY A 480 11.11 12.14 9.15
C GLY A 480 9.87 11.46 8.60
N ILE A 481 9.91 10.14 8.53
CA ILE A 481 8.82 9.28 8.07
C ILE A 481 8.56 8.15 9.08
N LEU A 482 7.45 7.43 8.97
CA LEU A 482 7.08 6.39 9.95
C LEU A 482 8.12 5.26 10.07
N SER A 483 8.88 4.96 9.03
CA SER A 483 9.94 3.95 9.10
C SER A 483 11.11 4.34 10.02
N ASP A 484 11.20 5.59 10.44
CA ASP A 484 12.24 6.08 11.34
C ASP A 484 11.95 5.75 12.82
N ILE A 485 10.72 5.29 13.12
CA ILE A 485 10.30 4.95 14.49
C ILE A 485 11.08 3.75 15.05
N ALA A 486 11.19 2.64 14.31
CA ALA A 486 11.93 1.46 14.80
C ALA A 486 13.42 1.77 15.05
N PRO A 487 14.16 2.40 14.12
CA PRO A 487 15.54 2.85 14.39
C PRO A 487 15.66 3.80 15.58
N THR A 488 14.71 4.69 15.79
CA THR A 488 14.67 5.61 16.94
C THR A 488 14.51 4.83 18.25
N ILE A 489 13.61 3.85 18.30
CA ILE A 489 13.44 2.96 19.46
C ILE A 489 14.71 2.16 19.73
N LEU A 490 15.33 1.59 18.71
CA LEU A 490 16.55 0.80 18.84
C LEU A 490 17.73 1.65 19.39
N GLU A 491 17.89 2.91 18.93
CA GLU A 491 18.91 3.81 19.48
C GLU A 491 18.66 4.11 20.96
N ILE A 492 17.42 4.40 21.36
CA ILE A 492 17.05 4.65 22.76
C ILE A 492 17.31 3.42 23.63
N MET A 493 17.06 2.22 23.11
CA MET A 493 17.30 0.96 23.82
C MET A 493 18.78 0.49 23.78
N GLY A 494 19.65 1.20 23.04
CA GLY A 494 21.06 0.80 22.86
C GLY A 494 21.24 -0.50 22.05
N LEU A 495 20.28 -0.83 21.18
CA LEU A 495 20.30 -2.02 20.35
C LEU A 495 20.76 -1.71 18.92
N PRO A 496 21.46 -2.64 18.25
CA PRO A 496 21.92 -2.43 16.89
C PRO A 496 20.75 -2.44 15.90
N LYS A 497 20.77 -1.50 14.94
CA LYS A 497 19.82 -1.45 13.83
C LYS A 497 20.20 -2.51 12.77
N PRO A 498 19.27 -3.40 12.36
CA PRO A 498 19.49 -4.32 11.24
C PRO A 498 19.81 -3.57 9.93
N ALA A 499 20.64 -4.19 9.09
CA ALA A 499 21.03 -3.60 7.80
C ALA A 499 19.84 -3.40 6.83
N GLU A 500 18.81 -4.22 6.94
CA GLU A 500 17.59 -4.09 6.11
C GLU A 500 16.67 -2.92 6.53
N MET A 501 16.81 -2.40 7.76
CA MET A 501 16.08 -1.20 8.19
C MET A 501 16.72 0.03 7.55
N THR A 502 16.02 0.64 6.58
CA THR A 502 16.50 1.83 5.87
C THR A 502 16.15 3.14 6.57
N GLY A 503 15.20 3.12 7.52
CA GLY A 503 14.87 4.26 8.37
C GLY A 503 16.07 4.72 9.21
N GLU A 504 16.04 5.96 9.66
CA GLU A 504 17.10 6.58 10.46
C GLU A 504 16.57 7.03 11.83
N SER A 505 17.40 6.94 12.86
CA SER A 505 17.01 7.44 14.16
C SER A 505 16.82 8.94 14.18
N LEU A 506 15.73 9.39 14.78
CA LEU A 506 15.37 10.80 14.89
C LEU A 506 15.79 11.43 16.23
N VAL A 507 16.38 10.67 17.15
CA VAL A 507 16.78 11.16 18.50
C VAL A 507 17.55 12.48 18.44
N ARG A 508 18.42 12.66 17.43
CA ARG A 508 19.25 13.88 17.27
C ARG A 508 18.65 14.93 16.34
N ARG A 509 17.60 14.58 15.58
CA ARG A 509 16.95 15.47 14.60
C ARG A 509 15.79 16.25 15.21
N LEU A 510 15.10 15.65 16.19
CA LEU A 510 13.98 16.28 16.86
C LEU A 510 14.41 17.49 17.71
N ARG A 511 13.61 18.56 17.66
CA ARG A 511 13.87 19.85 18.29
C ARG A 511 12.91 20.12 19.44
#